data_7da2275322ef91484c2a566b7c8eab99
#
_entry.id   7da2275322ef91484c2a566b7c8eab99
#
_cell.length_a   1.000
_cell.length_b   1.000
_cell.length_c   1.000
_cell.angle_alpha   90.00
_cell.angle_beta   90.00
_cell.angle_gamma   90.00
#
_symmetry.space_group_name_H-M   'P 1'
#
loop_
_entity.id
_entity.type
_entity.pdbx_description
1 polymer ?
#
loop_
_entity_poly.entity_id
_entity_poly.type
_entity_poly.pdbx_seq_one_letter_code
_entity_poly.pdbx_strand_id
1 'polypeptide(L)'
;LIASRTPFGAPLPFRLAALKADEVRLNYIGHSTFLIESPQLVRIATDYNDYVRPTILPDIATMNHAHTTHYTDHPDPGIKYVLRGWGETPDKPARIDLQYKDVRVRNVPTNIRTWDGGTERHGNSIFIFEVANLCIAHLGHLHHTLTQQQLNEIGRPDIVLVPVDGNYTLDLDGMVEVLHALKAPLM
;
A
#
# COMPACT_ATOMS: atom_id res chain seq x y z
N LEU A 1 0.43 55.71 -25.51
CA LEU A 1 0.84 54.69 -24.53
C LEU A 1 0.35 53.35 -25.02
N ILE A 2 1.24 52.53 -25.61
CA ILE A 2 0.96 51.17 -26.02
C ILE A 2 1.40 50.28 -24.89
N ALA A 3 0.43 49.70 -24.15
CA ALA A 3 0.72 48.70 -23.16
C ALA A 3 0.98 47.38 -23.87
N SER A 4 2.21 46.94 -23.93
CA SER A 4 2.61 45.62 -24.35
C SER A 4 2.16 44.61 -23.28
N ARG A 5 1.16 43.78 -23.57
CA ARG A 5 0.85 42.58 -22.78
C ARG A 5 1.88 41.51 -23.13
N THR A 6 2.86 41.30 -22.27
CA THR A 6 3.66 40.09 -22.32
C THR A 6 2.71 38.90 -22.10
N PRO A 7 2.69 37.89 -22.97
CA PRO A 7 1.89 36.71 -22.70
C PRO A 7 2.42 36.07 -21.42
N PHE A 8 1.54 35.79 -20.47
CA PHE A 8 1.87 34.92 -19.34
C PHE A 8 2.48 33.64 -19.91
N GLY A 9 3.75 33.37 -19.55
CA GLY A 9 4.41 32.15 -19.95
C GLY A 9 3.55 30.95 -19.54
N ALA A 10 3.42 29.97 -20.42
CA ALA A 10 2.76 28.71 -20.08
C ALA A 10 3.41 28.18 -18.78
N PRO A 11 2.61 27.69 -17.82
CA PRO A 11 3.17 27.13 -16.61
C PRO A 11 4.18 26.05 -16.98
N LEU A 12 5.40 26.20 -16.51
CA LEU A 12 6.43 25.17 -16.71
C LEU A 12 5.88 23.84 -16.18
N PRO A 13 5.97 22.76 -16.96
CA PRO A 13 5.49 21.47 -16.49
C PRO A 13 6.26 21.14 -15.20
N PHE A 14 5.53 20.98 -14.11
CA PHE A 14 6.10 20.53 -12.84
C PHE A 14 6.64 19.12 -13.05
N ARG A 15 7.97 18.99 -13.18
CA ARG A 15 8.62 17.69 -13.24
C ARG A 15 9.07 17.35 -11.82
N LEU A 16 8.52 16.27 -11.28
CA LEU A 16 9.09 15.67 -10.08
C LEU A 16 10.55 15.32 -10.36
N ALA A 17 11.43 15.62 -9.41
CA ALA A 17 12.84 15.22 -9.52
C ALA A 17 12.93 13.70 -9.73
N ALA A 18 13.82 13.29 -10.64
CA ALA A 18 14.12 11.88 -10.82
C ALA A 18 14.67 11.30 -9.51
N LEU A 19 14.24 10.09 -9.18
CA LEU A 19 14.75 9.37 -8.01
C LEU A 19 16.12 8.77 -8.34
N LYS A 20 17.01 8.74 -7.36
CA LYS A 20 18.25 7.98 -7.46
C LYS A 20 17.96 6.49 -7.29
N ALA A 21 18.92 5.63 -7.60
CA ALA A 21 18.75 4.19 -7.58
C ALA A 21 18.43 3.61 -6.18
N ASP A 22 18.77 4.34 -5.13
CA ASP A 22 18.55 4.02 -3.71
C ASP A 22 17.44 4.84 -3.06
N GLU A 23 16.66 5.58 -3.84
CA GLU A 23 15.57 6.42 -3.37
C GLU A 23 14.22 5.85 -3.77
N VAL A 24 13.24 6.00 -2.89
CA VAL A 24 11.82 5.72 -3.13
C VAL A 24 11.01 6.96 -2.75
N ARG A 25 9.96 7.25 -3.48
CA ARG A 25 9.02 8.31 -3.10
C ARG A 25 7.75 7.69 -2.53
N LEU A 26 7.39 8.11 -1.32
CA LEU A 26 6.14 7.78 -0.67
C LEU A 26 5.25 9.02 -0.60
N ASN A 27 4.08 8.96 -1.23
CA ASN A 27 3.09 10.02 -1.16
C ASN A 27 1.84 9.46 -0.46
N TYR A 28 1.46 10.06 0.65
CA TYR A 28 0.18 9.76 1.26
C TYR A 28 -0.93 10.45 0.46
N ILE A 29 -1.86 9.65 -0.06
CA ILE A 29 -2.98 10.14 -0.89
C ILE A 29 -4.21 10.39 -0.01
N GLY A 30 -4.42 9.54 0.99
CA GLY A 30 -5.52 9.64 1.93
C GLY A 30 -6.00 8.27 2.41
N HIS A 31 -6.67 8.23 3.55
CA HIS A 31 -7.12 7.00 4.22
C HIS A 31 -5.96 5.99 4.35
N SER A 32 -6.03 4.83 3.71
CA SER A 32 -4.98 3.81 3.67
C SER A 32 -4.21 3.77 2.33
N THR A 33 -4.47 4.73 1.44
CA THR A 33 -3.87 4.78 0.12
C THR A 33 -2.59 5.59 0.13
N PHE A 34 -1.49 4.94 -0.22
CA PHE A 34 -0.20 5.53 -0.53
C PHE A 34 0.13 5.31 -2.00
N LEU A 35 0.82 6.26 -2.61
CA LEU A 35 1.47 6.08 -3.89
C LEU A 35 2.97 5.92 -3.66
N ILE A 36 3.51 4.75 -4.01
CA ILE A 36 4.93 4.41 -3.95
C ILE A 36 5.48 4.52 -5.35
N GLU A 37 6.56 5.29 -5.54
CA GLU A 37 7.22 5.43 -6.84
C GLU A 37 8.67 4.95 -6.75
N SER A 38 9.05 4.06 -7.66
CA SER A 38 10.40 3.50 -7.77
C SER A 38 11.32 4.36 -8.66
N PRO A 39 12.65 4.15 -8.63
CA PRO A 39 13.61 4.75 -9.56
C PRO A 39 13.27 4.52 -11.04
N GLN A 40 12.74 3.35 -11.41
CA GLN A 40 12.32 3.06 -12.78
C GLN A 40 10.87 3.46 -13.09
N LEU A 41 10.33 4.39 -12.28
CA LEU A 41 8.99 4.96 -12.43
C LEU A 41 7.87 3.90 -12.36
N VAL A 42 8.06 2.83 -11.61
CA VAL A 42 6.95 1.95 -11.23
C VAL A 42 6.13 2.65 -10.16
N ARG A 43 4.84 2.76 -10.37
CA ARG A 43 3.89 3.37 -9.45
C ARG A 43 2.99 2.31 -8.85
N ILE A 44 2.94 2.28 -7.53
CA ILE A 44 2.14 1.32 -6.77
C ILE A 44 1.16 2.11 -5.90
N ALA A 45 -0.14 1.84 -6.02
CA ALA A 45 -1.15 2.37 -5.12
C ALA A 45 -1.57 1.29 -4.13
N THR A 46 -1.47 1.58 -2.82
CA THR A 46 -1.96 0.68 -1.78
C THR A 46 -3.44 0.91 -1.53
N ASP A 47 -4.17 -0.15 -1.16
CA ASP A 47 -5.61 -0.13 -0.84
C ASP A 47 -6.42 0.73 -1.83
N TYR A 48 -6.20 0.46 -3.13
CA TYR A 48 -6.82 1.18 -4.23
C TYR A 48 -8.33 0.98 -4.21
N ASN A 49 -9.08 2.08 -4.21
CA ASN A 49 -10.52 2.09 -4.02
C ASN A 49 -11.21 3.17 -4.87
N ASP A 50 -12.54 3.32 -4.76
CA ASP A 50 -13.31 4.26 -5.57
C ASP A 50 -13.33 5.70 -5.02
N TYR A 51 -12.92 5.90 -3.76
CA TYR A 51 -13.05 7.18 -3.05
C TYR A 51 -11.75 7.97 -3.00
N VAL A 52 -10.63 7.26 -2.80
CA VAL A 52 -9.31 7.86 -2.63
C VAL A 52 -8.37 7.26 -3.66
N ARG A 53 -8.04 8.04 -4.69
CA ARG A 53 -7.20 7.61 -5.81
C ARG A 53 -6.06 8.58 -6.07
N PRO A 54 -4.88 8.11 -6.43
CA PRO A 54 -3.85 8.99 -6.95
C PRO A 54 -4.31 9.61 -8.27
N THR A 55 -3.89 10.84 -8.55
CA THR A 55 -4.19 11.54 -9.81
C THR A 55 -3.44 10.96 -11.01
N ILE A 56 -2.42 10.16 -10.75
CA ILE A 56 -1.62 9.46 -11.76
C ILE A 56 -1.99 7.97 -11.70
N LEU A 57 -2.28 7.38 -12.85
CA LEU A 57 -2.60 5.96 -12.94
C LEU A 57 -1.41 5.11 -12.44
N PRO A 58 -1.61 4.21 -11.45
CA PRO A 58 -0.56 3.31 -11.00
C PRO A 58 -0.35 2.15 -11.99
N ASP A 59 0.86 1.60 -11.99
CA ASP A 59 1.16 0.33 -12.70
C ASP A 59 0.62 -0.87 -11.92
N ILE A 60 0.68 -0.79 -10.57
CA ILE A 60 0.28 -1.83 -9.64
C ILE A 60 -0.70 -1.24 -8.63
N ALA A 61 -1.81 -1.92 -8.39
CA ALA A 61 -2.75 -1.62 -7.32
C ALA A 61 -2.82 -2.82 -6.37
N THR A 62 -2.69 -2.59 -5.06
CA THR A 62 -2.99 -3.60 -4.05
C THR A 62 -4.32 -3.27 -3.39
N MET A 63 -5.04 -4.28 -2.93
CA MET A 63 -6.37 -4.17 -2.32
C MET A 63 -6.53 -5.18 -1.19
N ASN A 64 -7.32 -4.82 -0.17
CA ASN A 64 -7.70 -5.69 0.95
C ASN A 64 -9.22 -5.77 1.09
N HIS A 65 -9.75 -6.92 1.49
CA HIS A 65 -11.20 -7.20 1.54
C HIS A 65 -11.84 -6.74 2.85
N ALA A 66 -11.44 -5.57 3.37
CA ALA A 66 -12.02 -5.07 4.62
C ALA A 66 -13.38 -4.37 4.39
N HIS A 67 -13.34 -3.26 3.67
CA HIS A 67 -14.53 -2.50 3.24
C HIS A 67 -14.16 -1.62 2.03
N THR A 68 -15.15 -0.98 1.43
CA THR A 68 -15.06 -0.29 0.13
C THR A 68 -13.98 0.81 0.03
N THR A 69 -13.40 1.26 1.15
CA THR A 69 -12.27 2.19 1.15
C THR A 69 -10.90 1.49 1.04
N HIS A 70 -10.86 0.15 0.96
CA HIS A 70 -9.65 -0.65 0.78
C HIS A 70 -9.62 -1.43 -0.55
N TYR A 71 -10.72 -1.47 -1.29
CA TYR A 71 -10.79 -2.13 -2.59
C TYR A 71 -11.86 -1.50 -3.50
N THR A 72 -11.85 -1.91 -4.75
CA THR A 72 -12.90 -1.68 -5.73
C THR A 72 -13.10 -2.93 -6.59
N ASP A 73 -14.37 -3.19 -6.98
CA ASP A 73 -14.69 -4.23 -7.97
C ASP A 73 -14.41 -3.76 -9.40
N HIS A 74 -14.24 -2.44 -9.59
CA HIS A 74 -14.06 -1.80 -10.88
C HIS A 74 -12.73 -1.01 -10.96
N PRO A 75 -11.57 -1.71 -10.84
CA PRO A 75 -10.29 -1.05 -10.99
C PRO A 75 -10.15 -0.45 -12.40
N ASP A 76 -9.43 0.66 -12.51
CA ASP A 76 -9.16 1.26 -13.81
C ASP A 76 -8.48 0.22 -14.74
N PRO A 77 -9.01 -0.01 -15.95
CA PRO A 77 -8.50 -1.03 -16.88
C PRO A 77 -7.07 -0.75 -17.37
N GLY A 78 -6.57 0.46 -17.20
CA GLY A 78 -5.19 0.83 -17.51
C GLY A 78 -4.18 0.37 -16.45
N ILE A 79 -4.64 -0.08 -15.25
CA ILE A 79 -3.75 -0.65 -14.22
C ILE A 79 -3.25 -2.00 -14.70
N LYS A 80 -1.93 -2.14 -14.79
CA LYS A 80 -1.31 -3.35 -15.35
C LYS A 80 -1.44 -4.57 -14.43
N TYR A 81 -1.34 -4.37 -13.12
CA TYR A 81 -1.43 -5.43 -12.11
C TYR A 81 -2.36 -5.02 -10.99
N VAL A 82 -3.44 -5.77 -10.82
CA VAL A 82 -4.39 -5.62 -9.70
C VAL A 82 -4.19 -6.81 -8.76
N LEU A 83 -3.64 -6.54 -7.59
CA LEU A 83 -3.25 -7.55 -6.60
C LEU A 83 -4.25 -7.55 -5.44
N ARG A 84 -5.14 -8.53 -5.41
CA ARG A 84 -6.10 -8.70 -4.33
C ARG A 84 -5.46 -9.49 -3.20
N GLY A 85 -5.44 -8.91 -1.99
CA GLY A 85 -4.83 -9.49 -0.79
C GLY A 85 -5.68 -10.60 -0.13
N TRP A 86 -6.74 -11.04 -0.77
CA TRP A 86 -7.61 -12.15 -0.33
C TRP A 86 -7.70 -13.24 -1.39
N GLY A 87 -8.02 -14.45 -0.97
CA GLY A 87 -8.15 -15.60 -1.85
C GLY A 87 -9.51 -15.65 -2.58
N GLU A 88 -9.60 -16.47 -3.60
CA GLU A 88 -10.85 -16.73 -4.33
C GLU A 88 -11.92 -17.39 -3.42
N THR A 89 -11.48 -18.08 -2.39
CA THR A 89 -12.33 -18.69 -1.38
C THR A 89 -11.77 -18.41 0.02
N PRO A 90 -12.62 -18.37 1.08
CA PRO A 90 -12.18 -18.09 2.46
C PRO A 90 -11.09 -19.04 2.99
N ASP A 91 -11.01 -20.25 2.45
CA ASP A 91 -10.06 -21.27 2.90
C ASP A 91 -8.69 -21.18 2.22
N LYS A 92 -8.57 -20.37 1.16
CA LYS A 92 -7.34 -20.23 0.39
C LYS A 92 -6.82 -18.79 0.48
N PRO A 93 -5.68 -18.57 1.14
CA PRO A 93 -5.06 -17.25 1.17
C PRO A 93 -4.57 -16.83 -0.21
N ALA A 94 -4.58 -15.55 -0.49
CA ALA A 94 -3.85 -15.01 -1.63
C ALA A 94 -2.35 -15.35 -1.49
N ARG A 95 -1.71 -15.69 -2.60
CA ARG A 95 -0.27 -15.91 -2.69
C ARG A 95 0.27 -15.06 -3.83
N ILE A 96 0.92 -13.98 -3.48
CA ILE A 96 1.42 -12.96 -4.40
C ILE A 96 2.94 -12.93 -4.32
N ASP A 97 3.57 -13.05 -5.45
CA ASP A 97 4.99 -12.83 -5.65
C ASP A 97 5.19 -12.31 -7.08
N LEU A 98 5.12 -10.98 -7.22
CA LEU A 98 5.21 -10.28 -8.49
C LEU A 98 6.53 -9.55 -8.59
N GLN A 99 7.33 -9.87 -9.62
CA GLN A 99 8.47 -9.05 -10.01
C GLN A 99 8.08 -8.19 -11.23
N TYR A 100 8.21 -6.88 -11.08
CA TYR A 100 8.00 -5.94 -12.19
C TYR A 100 9.06 -4.84 -12.17
N LYS A 101 9.91 -4.83 -13.18
CA LYS A 101 11.07 -3.95 -13.29
C LYS A 101 11.97 -4.03 -12.02
N ASP A 102 12.11 -2.91 -11.30
CA ASP A 102 12.91 -2.75 -10.10
C ASP A 102 12.11 -2.95 -8.80
N VAL A 103 10.88 -3.47 -8.90
CA VAL A 103 9.99 -3.71 -7.75
C VAL A 103 9.62 -5.18 -7.66
N ARG A 104 9.67 -5.74 -6.45
CA ARG A 104 9.03 -7.00 -6.10
C ARG A 104 7.91 -6.75 -5.10
N VAL A 105 6.74 -7.33 -5.36
CA VAL A 105 5.59 -7.26 -4.45
C VAL A 105 5.23 -8.65 -4.00
N ARG A 106 5.20 -8.87 -2.69
CA ARG A 106 4.74 -10.11 -2.07
C ARG A 106 3.75 -9.82 -0.95
N ASN A 107 3.06 -10.84 -0.44
CA ASN A 107 2.10 -10.68 0.64
C ASN A 107 2.26 -11.70 1.76
N VAL A 108 1.83 -11.32 2.95
CA VAL A 108 1.61 -12.21 4.09
C VAL A 108 0.13 -12.12 4.47
N PRO A 109 -0.65 -13.21 4.31
CA PRO A 109 -2.08 -13.20 4.62
C PRO A 109 -2.34 -12.99 6.12
N THR A 110 -3.35 -12.17 6.42
CA THR A 110 -3.89 -11.96 7.75
C THR A 110 -5.41 -12.01 7.71
N ASN A 111 -6.06 -11.99 8.87
CA ASN A 111 -7.51 -12.05 8.96
C ASN A 111 -8.08 -10.64 9.18
N ILE A 112 -9.36 -10.47 8.92
CA ILE A 112 -10.13 -9.31 9.35
C ILE A 112 -11.22 -9.71 10.33
N ARG A 113 -11.68 -8.74 11.13
CA ARG A 113 -12.83 -8.87 11.99
C ARG A 113 -14.09 -8.53 11.19
N THR A 114 -15.09 -9.38 11.25
CA THR A 114 -16.40 -9.11 10.64
C THR A 114 -17.25 -8.21 11.53
N TRP A 115 -18.26 -7.56 10.97
CA TRP A 115 -19.14 -6.64 11.70
C TRP A 115 -19.91 -7.28 12.86
N ASP A 116 -20.18 -8.56 12.80
CA ASP A 116 -20.82 -9.36 13.83
C ASP A 116 -19.84 -9.87 14.91
N GLY A 117 -18.58 -9.45 14.85
CA GLY A 117 -17.52 -9.83 15.78
C GLY A 117 -16.84 -11.17 15.44
N GLY A 118 -17.19 -11.78 14.32
CA GLY A 118 -16.53 -12.97 13.80
C GLY A 118 -15.17 -12.67 13.16
N THR A 119 -14.63 -13.66 12.47
CA THR A 119 -13.35 -13.56 11.76
C THR A 119 -13.51 -14.01 10.31
N GLU A 120 -13.21 -13.14 9.37
CA GLU A 120 -12.97 -13.50 7.99
C GLU A 120 -11.50 -13.89 7.82
N ARG A 121 -11.26 -15.16 7.50
CA ARG A 121 -9.91 -15.65 7.25
C ARG A 121 -9.39 -15.10 5.95
N HIS A 122 -8.11 -14.67 5.97
CA HIS A 122 -7.40 -14.21 4.79
C HIS A 122 -8.03 -13.02 4.07
N GLY A 123 -8.89 -12.24 4.73
CA GLY A 123 -9.52 -11.06 4.16
C GLY A 123 -8.58 -9.86 4.02
N ASN A 124 -7.41 -9.91 4.69
CA ASN A 124 -6.36 -8.92 4.59
C ASN A 124 -5.03 -9.57 4.24
N SER A 125 -4.14 -8.80 3.63
CA SER A 125 -2.73 -9.12 3.44
C SER A 125 -1.87 -7.95 3.85
N ILE A 126 -0.78 -8.25 4.54
CA ILE A 126 0.35 -7.33 4.65
C ILE A 126 1.08 -7.42 3.33
N PHE A 127 1.06 -6.32 2.56
CA PHE A 127 1.82 -6.22 1.33
C PHE A 127 3.23 -5.74 1.62
N ILE A 128 4.21 -6.39 0.99
CA ILE A 128 5.62 -6.08 1.15
C ILE A 128 6.16 -5.70 -0.22
N PHE A 129 6.73 -4.49 -0.29
CA PHE A 129 7.32 -3.92 -1.49
C PHE A 129 8.84 -3.86 -1.30
N GLU A 130 9.57 -4.61 -2.11
CA GLU A 130 11.01 -4.61 -2.15
C GLU A 130 11.44 -3.75 -3.34
N VAL A 131 12.04 -2.59 -3.07
CA VAL A 131 12.39 -1.57 -4.07
C VAL A 131 13.53 -0.69 -3.57
N ALA A 132 14.47 -0.34 -4.43
CA ALA A 132 15.62 0.52 -4.11
C ALA A 132 16.42 0.04 -2.87
N ASN A 133 16.57 -1.29 -2.70
CA ASN A 133 17.16 -1.95 -1.52
C ASN A 133 16.42 -1.70 -0.20
N LEU A 134 15.18 -1.21 -0.25
CA LEU A 134 14.30 -1.01 0.90
C LEU A 134 13.20 -2.07 0.90
N CYS A 135 12.80 -2.48 2.11
CA CYS A 135 11.64 -3.32 2.37
C CYS A 135 10.55 -2.47 3.03
N ILE A 136 9.43 -2.26 2.33
CA ILE A 136 8.30 -1.45 2.79
C ILE A 136 7.13 -2.39 3.05
N ALA A 137 6.61 -2.42 4.29
CA ALA A 137 5.44 -3.20 4.65
C ALA A 137 4.22 -2.30 4.82
N HIS A 138 3.12 -2.60 4.13
CA HIS A 138 1.83 -1.97 4.32
C HIS A 138 0.91 -2.94 5.04
N LEU A 139 0.52 -2.62 6.27
CA LEU A 139 -0.25 -3.52 7.14
C LEU A 139 -1.72 -3.68 6.71
N GLY A 140 -2.18 -2.79 5.81
CA GLY A 140 -3.57 -2.81 5.34
C GLY A 140 -4.55 -2.59 6.49
N HIS A 141 -5.58 -3.44 6.55
CA HIS A 141 -6.62 -3.39 7.57
C HIS A 141 -6.38 -4.47 8.65
N LEU A 142 -5.21 -4.45 9.27
CA LEU A 142 -4.79 -5.46 10.27
C LEU A 142 -5.67 -5.41 11.52
N HIS A 143 -6.19 -6.56 11.96
CA HIS A 143 -7.10 -6.69 13.10
C HIS A 143 -6.57 -7.51 14.27
N HIS A 144 -5.39 -8.08 14.17
CA HIS A 144 -4.81 -8.93 15.22
C HIS A 144 -3.29 -8.77 15.27
N THR A 145 -2.70 -9.10 16.41
CA THR A 145 -1.25 -9.18 16.55
C THR A 145 -0.67 -10.29 15.68
N LEU A 146 0.60 -10.18 15.33
CA LEU A 146 1.25 -11.08 14.38
C LEU A 146 1.78 -12.33 15.04
N THR A 147 1.55 -13.48 14.42
CA THR A 147 2.19 -14.73 14.83
C THR A 147 3.68 -14.72 14.47
N GLN A 148 4.48 -15.57 15.14
CA GLN A 148 5.90 -15.73 14.82
C GLN A 148 6.13 -16.14 13.34
N GLN A 149 5.22 -16.96 12.80
CA GLN A 149 5.27 -17.34 11.39
C GLN A 149 5.09 -16.12 10.48
N GLN A 150 4.08 -15.28 10.73
CA GLN A 150 3.85 -14.05 9.96
C GLN A 150 5.03 -13.08 10.08
N LEU A 151 5.58 -12.91 11.29
CA LEU A 151 6.79 -12.10 11.48
C LEU A 151 7.97 -12.62 10.66
N ASN A 152 8.18 -13.93 10.62
CA ASN A 152 9.24 -14.55 9.82
C ASN A 152 8.99 -14.37 8.31
N GLU A 153 7.73 -14.47 7.86
CA GLU A 153 7.35 -14.26 6.46
C GLU A 153 7.47 -12.79 6.04
N ILE A 154 7.15 -11.84 6.93
CA ILE A 154 7.36 -10.39 6.68
C ILE A 154 8.85 -10.09 6.59
N GLY A 155 9.63 -10.64 7.49
CA GLY A 155 11.04 -10.34 7.64
C GLY A 155 11.29 -9.04 8.38
N ARG A 156 12.33 -8.31 7.99
CA ARG A 156 12.72 -7.05 8.62
C ARG A 156 12.42 -5.88 7.68
N PRO A 157 11.29 -5.18 7.86
CA PRO A 157 10.96 -4.01 7.05
C PRO A 157 11.84 -2.81 7.47
N ASP A 158 12.16 -1.97 6.49
CA ASP A 158 12.79 -0.66 6.70
C ASP A 158 11.74 0.41 6.97
N ILE A 159 10.57 0.25 6.36
CA ILE A 159 9.45 1.18 6.49
C ILE A 159 8.16 0.39 6.72
N VAL A 160 7.34 0.83 7.68
CA VAL A 160 6.01 0.27 7.92
C VAL A 160 4.94 1.36 7.73
N LEU A 161 3.97 1.10 6.86
CA LEU A 161 2.77 1.90 6.69
C LEU A 161 1.67 1.26 7.54
N VAL A 162 1.26 1.96 8.60
CA VAL A 162 0.49 1.40 9.70
C VAL A 162 -0.85 2.13 9.89
N PRO A 163 -1.99 1.41 10.09
CA PRO A 163 -3.23 2.02 10.52
C PRO A 163 -3.14 2.43 12.01
N VAL A 164 -3.68 3.60 12.35
CA VAL A 164 -3.62 4.17 13.71
C VAL A 164 -5.00 4.65 14.19
N ASP A 165 -6.09 4.13 13.63
CA ASP A 165 -7.44 4.50 14.03
C ASP A 165 -7.84 3.92 15.39
N GLY A 166 -7.24 2.79 15.80
CA GLY A 166 -7.41 2.15 17.11
C GLY A 166 -8.82 1.61 17.39
N ASN A 167 -9.68 1.53 16.40
CA ASN A 167 -11.08 1.10 16.55
C ASN A 167 -11.54 0.16 15.45
N TYR A 168 -11.45 0.57 14.20
CA TYR A 168 -11.83 -0.25 13.04
C TYR A 168 -10.77 -1.31 12.72
N THR A 169 -9.50 -0.98 12.92
CA THR A 169 -8.37 -1.91 12.83
C THR A 169 -8.00 -2.45 14.23
N LEU A 170 -6.80 -2.96 14.40
CA LEU A 170 -6.26 -3.37 15.70
C LEU A 170 -6.23 -2.17 16.67
N ASP A 171 -6.54 -2.41 17.94
CA ASP A 171 -6.45 -1.38 18.97
C ASP A 171 -5.00 -0.86 19.11
N LEU A 172 -4.85 0.30 19.74
CA LEU A 172 -3.56 0.98 19.80
C LEU A 172 -2.50 0.17 20.57
N ASP A 173 -2.88 -0.52 21.64
CA ASP A 173 -1.92 -1.33 22.44
C ASP A 173 -1.42 -2.52 21.62
N GLY A 174 -2.33 -3.24 20.93
CA GLY A 174 -1.97 -4.31 20.03
C GLY A 174 -1.13 -3.82 18.84
N MET A 175 -1.42 -2.61 18.33
CA MET A 175 -0.63 -2.04 17.25
C MET A 175 0.79 -1.70 17.72
N VAL A 176 0.95 -1.18 18.92
CA VAL A 176 2.27 -0.94 19.55
C VAL A 176 3.05 -2.25 19.68
N GLU A 177 2.38 -3.35 20.09
CA GLU A 177 2.99 -4.68 20.13
C GLU A 177 3.51 -5.12 18.75
N VAL A 178 2.68 -4.96 17.70
CA VAL A 178 3.06 -5.27 16.31
C VAL A 178 4.28 -4.45 15.87
N LEU A 179 4.29 -3.15 16.14
CA LEU A 179 5.40 -2.27 15.77
C LEU A 179 6.70 -2.63 16.51
N HIS A 180 6.60 -2.97 17.81
CA HIS A 180 7.76 -3.46 18.58
C HIS A 180 8.30 -4.79 18.03
N ALA A 181 7.42 -5.67 17.54
CA ALA A 181 7.85 -6.94 16.95
C ALA A 181 8.53 -6.75 15.59
N LEU A 182 8.02 -5.84 14.74
CA LEU A 182 8.58 -5.54 13.42
C LEU A 182 9.89 -4.76 13.47
N LYS A 183 10.09 -3.90 14.47
CA LYS A 183 11.32 -3.12 14.71
C LYS A 183 11.78 -2.30 13.50
N ALA A 184 10.85 -1.78 12.70
CA ALA A 184 11.21 -0.96 11.55
C ALA A 184 11.83 0.38 11.99
N PRO A 185 12.86 0.87 11.30
CA PRO A 185 13.45 2.18 11.59
C PRO A 185 12.52 3.36 11.34
N LEU A 186 11.56 3.21 10.40
CA LEU A 186 10.59 4.22 10.01
C LEU A 186 9.17 3.64 10.01
N MET A 187 8.25 4.39 10.63
CA MET A 187 6.83 4.06 10.72
C MET A 187 5.98 5.29 10.44
#